data_4b5ff2a04ca0dbde67872f4b154e2482
#
_entry.id   4b5ff2a04ca0dbde67872f4b154e2482
#
_cell.length_a   1.000
_cell.length_b   1.000
_cell.length_c   1.000
_cell.angle_alpha   90.00
_cell.angle_beta   90.00
_cell.angle_gamma   90.00
#
_symmetry.space_group_name_H-M   'P 1'
#
loop_
_entity.id
_entity.type
_entity.pdbx_description
1 polymer ?
#
loop_
_entity_poly.entity_id
_entity_poly.type
_entity_poly.pdbx_seq_one_letter_code
_entity_poly.pdbx_strand_id
1 'polypeptide(L)'
;MQEQHKKQPEISIIVPVYKTERFLSACISSILAQTFTDFELILVDDGSPDSCPALCDAAAAKDSRIRVIHQKNRGLSGARNAGLDAAEGEWI
;
A
#
# COMPACT_ATOMS: atom_id res chain seq x y z
N MET A 1 -9.31 27.60 7.10
CA MET A 1 -8.95 27.17 6.92
C MET A 1 -8.71 26.49 6.35
N GLN A 2 -8.92 26.27 6.40
CA GLN A 2 -8.58 25.67 6.10
C GLN A 2 -8.41 24.89 5.45
N GLU A 3 -8.39 24.62 5.31
CA GLU A 3 -8.23 24.01 4.75
C GLU A 3 -8.05 23.11 4.30
N GLN A 4 -8.57 22.71 4.59
CA GLN A 4 -8.43 21.78 4.30
C GLN A 4 -8.29 21.23 3.14
N HIS A 5 -7.93 21.37 3.01
CA HIS A 5 -7.77 20.70 1.86
C HIS A 5 -6.80 19.67 1.97
N LYS A 6 -6.79 18.90 0.99
CA LYS A 6 -6.15 17.76 1.11
C LYS A 6 -4.73 17.94 0.91
N LYS A 7 -3.98 17.67 1.89
CA LYS A 7 -2.61 17.72 1.74
C LYS A 7 -2.05 16.37 1.41
N GLN A 8 -0.95 16.36 0.74
CA GLN A 8 -0.30 15.10 0.42
C GLN A 8 0.34 14.50 1.65
N PRO A 9 0.42 13.16 1.72
CA PRO A 9 1.11 12.52 2.83
C PRO A 9 2.60 12.83 2.79
N GLU A 10 3.25 12.73 3.91
CA GLU A 10 4.67 12.98 3.97
C GLU A 10 5.46 11.79 3.46
N ILE A 11 5.02 10.57 3.75
CA ILE A 11 5.73 9.36 3.39
C ILE A 11 4.83 8.43 2.60
N SER A 12 5.37 7.85 1.54
CA SER A 12 4.70 6.76 0.82
C SER A 12 5.42 5.47 1.13
N ILE A 13 4.68 4.49 1.64
CA ILE A 13 5.22 3.17 1.95
C ILE A 13 4.71 2.22 0.88
N ILE A 14 5.63 1.60 0.15
CA ILE A 14 5.28 0.71 -0.95
C ILE A 14 5.56 -0.72 -0.55
N VAL A 15 4.54 -1.56 -0.61
CA VAL A 15 4.66 -2.97 -0.26
C VAL A 15 4.27 -3.82 -1.47
N PRO A 16 5.24 -4.43 -2.13
CA PRO A 16 4.93 -5.39 -3.18
C PRO A 16 4.33 -6.64 -2.55
N VAL A 17 3.27 -7.15 -3.14
CA VAL A 17 2.52 -8.28 -2.59
C VAL A 17 2.47 -9.42 -3.63
N TYR A 18 3.07 -10.56 -3.27
CA TYR A 18 3.00 -11.74 -4.12
C TYR A 18 3.22 -12.99 -3.28
N LYS A 19 2.20 -13.83 -3.21
CA LYS A 19 2.26 -15.10 -2.47
C LYS A 19 2.66 -14.94 -1.01
N THR A 20 2.11 -13.91 -0.36
CA THR A 20 2.45 -13.60 1.03
C THR A 20 1.22 -13.63 1.94
N GLU A 21 0.18 -14.38 1.57
CA GLU A 21 -1.07 -14.33 2.33
C GLU A 21 -0.89 -14.67 3.81
N ARG A 22 0.11 -15.52 4.14
CA ARG A 22 0.34 -15.92 5.53
C ARG A 22 0.87 -14.77 6.38
N PHE A 23 1.49 -13.78 5.77
CA PHE A 23 2.16 -12.70 6.50
C PHE A 23 1.55 -11.33 6.23
N LEU A 24 0.69 -11.23 5.23
CA LEU A 24 0.24 -9.93 4.75
C LEU A 24 -0.53 -9.15 5.82
N SER A 25 -1.45 -9.80 6.51
CA SER A 25 -2.24 -9.12 7.54
C SER A 25 -1.37 -8.59 8.66
N ALA A 26 -0.38 -9.39 9.10
CA ALA A 26 0.53 -8.96 10.15
C ALA A 26 1.39 -7.78 9.67
N CYS A 27 1.82 -7.82 8.42
CA CYS A 27 2.61 -6.75 7.84
C CYS A 27 1.83 -5.45 7.83
N ILE A 28 0.60 -5.50 7.34
CA ILE A 28 -0.27 -4.31 7.28
C ILE A 28 -0.53 -3.78 8.69
N SER A 29 -0.87 -4.65 9.63
CA SER A 29 -1.14 -4.25 11.00
C SER A 29 0.06 -3.57 11.63
N SER A 30 1.24 -4.09 11.36
CA SER A 30 2.48 -3.52 11.88
C SER A 30 2.70 -2.10 11.37
N ILE A 31 2.45 -1.88 10.08
CA ILE A 31 2.61 -0.57 9.48
C ILE A 31 1.59 0.41 10.05
N LEU A 32 0.34 -0.01 10.17
CA LEU A 32 -0.71 0.87 10.67
C LEU A 32 -0.54 1.21 12.15
N ALA A 33 0.18 0.38 12.89
CA ALA A 33 0.35 0.56 14.34
C ALA A 33 1.49 1.51 14.69
N GLN A 34 2.30 1.95 13.73
CA GLN A 34 3.42 2.82 14.08
C GLN A 34 2.94 4.20 14.51
N THR A 35 3.78 4.88 15.25
CA THR A 35 3.41 6.18 15.83
C THR A 35 3.29 7.28 14.78
N PHE A 36 4.07 7.21 13.71
CA PHE A 36 3.97 8.20 12.66
C PHE A 36 2.76 7.88 11.80
N THR A 37 1.86 8.83 11.63
CA THR A 37 0.59 8.56 10.96
C THR A 37 0.40 9.29 9.63
N ASP A 38 1.30 10.20 9.27
CA ASP A 38 1.16 10.97 8.03
C ASP A 38 1.80 10.22 6.87
N PHE A 39 1.18 9.11 6.46
CA PHE A 39 1.70 8.30 5.37
C PHE A 39 0.55 7.75 4.52
N GLU A 40 0.88 7.34 3.31
CA GLU A 40 0.03 6.47 2.53
C GLU A 40 0.70 5.11 2.41
N LEU A 41 -0.09 4.07 2.38
CA LEU A 41 0.40 2.71 2.20
C LEU A 41 -0.10 2.22 0.85
N ILE A 42 0.82 1.90 -0.04
CA ILE A 42 0.48 1.42 -1.37
C ILE A 42 0.81 -0.06 -1.43
N LEU A 43 -0.23 -0.88 -1.49
CA LEU A 43 -0.10 -2.32 -1.62
C LEU A 43 -0.16 -2.65 -3.10
N VAL A 44 0.93 -3.15 -3.66
CA VAL A 44 0.96 -3.50 -5.07
C VAL A 44 0.80 -5.01 -5.19
N ASP A 45 -0.40 -5.44 -5.53
CA ASP A 45 -0.69 -6.85 -5.76
C ASP A 45 -0.15 -7.21 -7.14
N ASP A 46 0.95 -7.91 -7.17
CA ASP A 46 1.68 -8.25 -8.38
C ASP A 46 1.19 -9.57 -8.96
N GLY A 47 -0.11 -9.68 -9.14
CA GLY A 47 -0.71 -10.86 -9.74
C GLY A 47 -0.66 -12.08 -8.82
N SER A 48 -0.82 -11.88 -7.52
CA SER A 48 -0.75 -12.98 -6.56
C SER A 48 -1.89 -13.96 -6.79
N PRO A 49 -1.60 -15.27 -6.88
CA PRO A 49 -2.65 -16.27 -7.15
C PRO A 49 -3.39 -16.72 -5.89
N ASP A 50 -2.99 -16.25 -4.73
CA ASP A 50 -3.58 -16.63 -3.44
C ASP A 50 -4.64 -15.62 -3.02
N SER A 51 -4.92 -15.50 -1.72
CA SER A 51 -5.95 -14.59 -1.23
C SER A 51 -5.45 -13.16 -1.03
N CYS A 52 -4.19 -12.86 -1.38
CA CYS A 52 -3.65 -11.51 -1.22
C CYS A 52 -4.48 -10.42 -1.87
N PRO A 53 -4.99 -10.58 -3.11
CA PRO A 53 -5.79 -9.50 -3.70
C PRO A 53 -6.99 -9.12 -2.84
N ALA A 54 -7.70 -10.12 -2.31
CA ALA A 54 -8.86 -9.86 -1.47
C ALA A 54 -8.45 -9.24 -0.13
N LEU A 55 -7.33 -9.68 0.43
CA LEU A 55 -6.83 -9.12 1.68
C LEU A 55 -6.43 -7.66 1.53
N CYS A 56 -5.81 -7.31 0.40
CA CYS A 56 -5.45 -5.93 0.11
C CYS A 56 -6.70 -5.05 0.04
N ASP A 57 -7.70 -5.51 -0.70
CA ASP A 57 -8.93 -4.74 -0.86
C ASP A 57 -9.66 -4.57 0.46
N ALA A 58 -9.68 -5.61 1.28
CA ALA A 58 -10.31 -5.53 2.60
C ALA A 58 -9.60 -4.51 3.49
N ALA A 59 -8.28 -4.47 3.44
CA ALA A 59 -7.51 -3.52 4.22
C ALA A 59 -7.79 -2.09 3.77
N ALA A 60 -7.84 -1.87 2.45
CA ALA A 60 -8.10 -0.53 1.92
C ALA A 60 -9.50 -0.04 2.29
N ALA A 61 -10.45 -0.96 2.39
CA ALA A 61 -11.80 -0.60 2.78
C ALA A 61 -11.88 -0.12 4.23
N LYS A 62 -10.93 -0.54 5.07
CA LYS A 62 -10.94 -0.20 6.48
C LYS A 62 -10.10 1.02 6.83
N ASP A 63 -9.17 1.40 5.97
CA ASP A 63 -8.25 2.51 6.28
C ASP A 63 -7.99 3.32 5.03
N SER A 64 -8.38 4.58 5.05
CA SER A 64 -8.29 5.43 3.87
C SER A 64 -6.86 5.76 3.47
N ARG A 65 -5.88 5.47 4.31
CA ARG A 65 -4.47 5.68 3.97
C ARG A 65 -3.94 4.59 3.05
N ILE A 66 -4.70 3.51 2.86
CA ILE A 66 -4.27 2.37 2.07
C ILE A 66 -4.81 2.49 0.65
N ARG A 67 -3.92 2.35 -0.32
CA ARG A 67 -4.26 2.29 -1.73
C ARG A 67 -3.78 0.95 -2.26
N VAL A 68 -4.49 0.40 -3.21
CA VAL A 68 -4.16 -0.91 -3.77
C VAL A 68 -4.02 -0.80 -5.27
N ILE A 69 -2.97 -1.40 -5.80
CA ILE A 69 -2.77 -1.53 -7.23
C ILE A 69 -2.77 -3.02 -7.55
N HIS A 70 -3.65 -3.43 -8.45
CA HIS A 70 -3.67 -4.82 -8.94
C HIS A 70 -3.06 -4.83 -10.33
N GLN A 71 -2.09 -5.68 -10.56
CA GLN A 71 -1.45 -5.77 -11.86
C GLN A 71 -1.05 -7.20 -12.17
N LYS A 72 -0.74 -7.48 -13.43
CA LYS A 72 -0.19 -8.76 -13.80
C LYS A 72 1.21 -8.86 -13.22
N ASN A 73 1.66 -10.06 -12.93
CA ASN A 73 2.97 -10.27 -12.35
C ASN A 73 4.07 -9.67 -13.21
N ARG A 74 4.86 -8.80 -12.62
CA ARG A 74 5.99 -8.15 -13.26
C ARG A 74 7.27 -8.33 -12.46
N GLY A 75 7.20 -9.13 -11.39
CA GLY A 75 8.32 -9.31 -10.50
C GLY A 75 8.47 -8.17 -9.52
N LEU A 76 9.40 -8.30 -8.61
CA LEU A 76 9.60 -7.34 -7.52
C LEU A 76 9.89 -5.94 -8.03
N SER A 77 10.75 -5.81 -9.03
CA SER A 77 11.10 -4.50 -9.56
C SER A 77 9.90 -3.82 -10.22
N GLY A 78 9.11 -4.59 -10.98
CA GLY A 78 7.92 -4.06 -11.61
C GLY A 78 6.88 -3.59 -10.62
N ALA A 79 6.68 -4.36 -9.54
CA ALA A 79 5.75 -3.98 -8.49
C ALA A 79 6.21 -2.72 -7.78
N ARG A 80 7.49 -2.64 -7.47
CA ARG A 80 8.05 -1.47 -6.80
C ARG A 80 7.92 -0.23 -7.68
N ASN A 81 8.18 -0.37 -8.98
CA ASN A 81 8.05 0.76 -9.90
C ASN A 81 6.61 1.24 -10.01
N ALA A 82 5.64 0.32 -10.02
CA ALA A 82 4.23 0.71 -10.05
C ALA A 82 3.88 1.53 -8.81
N GLY A 83 4.40 1.11 -7.65
CA GLY A 83 4.19 1.86 -6.42
C GLY A 83 4.81 3.23 -6.47
N LEU A 84 6.03 3.32 -6.98
CA LEU A 84 6.72 4.60 -7.10
C LEU A 84 5.96 5.56 -8.00
N ASP A 85 5.43 5.06 -9.12
CA ASP A 85 4.67 5.89 -10.04
C ASP A 85 3.40 6.44 -9.39
N ALA A 86 2.81 5.69 -8.49
CA ALA A 86 1.57 6.09 -7.83
C ALA A 86 1.80 6.92 -6.57
N ALA A 87 3.01 6.93 -6.04
CA ALA A 87 3.30 7.56 -4.75
C ALA A 87 3.11 9.06 -4.79
N GLU A 88 2.50 9.60 -3.75
CA GLU A 88 2.25 11.02 -3.61
C GLU A 88 3.00 11.62 -2.43
N GLY A 89 3.68 10.79 -1.67
CA GLY A 89 4.40 11.27 -0.50
C GLY A 89 5.68 11.99 -0.89
N GLU A 90 6.12 12.84 0.01
CA GLU A 90 7.36 13.56 -0.18
C GLU A 90 8.56 12.62 -0.05
N TRP A 91 8.41 11.59 0.77
CA TRP A 91 9.43 10.58 1.00
C TRP A 91 8.85 9.20 0.71
N ILE A 92 9.67 8.32 0.22
CA ILE A 92 9.23 6.97 -0.13
C ILE A 92 9.98 5.93 0.67
#